data_7491488138e9bdd631a242d674f68369
#
_entry.id   7491488138e9bdd631a242d674f68369
#
_cell.length_a   1.000
_cell.length_b   1.000
_cell.length_c   1.000
_cell.angle_alpha   90.00
_cell.angle_beta   90.00
_cell.angle_gamma   90.00
#
_symmetry.space_group_name_H-M   'P 1'
#
loop_
_entity.id
_entity.type
_entity.pdbx_description
1 polymer ?
#
loop_
_entity_poly.entity_id
_entity_poly.type
_entity_poly.pdbx_seq_one_letter_code
_entity_poly.pdbx_strand_id
1 'polypeptide(L)'
;MQTLLKLLSDGRFHSGEELGALLGVSRSAVWKRLEGFERDYGMVVQRVRGRGYRLEEPLSIISPRSDSGPWPLDVLFSIDSTNAEVLRRLSAGAVAPFAVLGERQTAGRGRRGRQWESPFGSNLYYTLGITVRGGAQELEGMSLVVGLAVAKAIQALGVKDVGLKWPNDVLVGGKKIAGILLELTGDPADICSVAIGIGINVNMRTAYAIDQPWTSVREVQGGQVDRNELLQALESQLAHALSRHRERGFAASREEWESLHLWQGRQVTLSTVANNIVGRALGIDERGALRLLVDGKEQSYSGGELSLRLSDDS
;
A
#
# COMPACT_ATOMS: atom_id res chain seq x y z
N MET A 1 -6.73 -23.00 10.08
CA MET A 1 -6.12 -22.59 8.81
C MET A 1 -4.91 -21.70 9.05
N GLN A 2 -5.03 -20.60 9.78
CA GLN A 2 -3.93 -19.67 10.11
C GLN A 2 -2.75 -20.36 10.82
N THR A 3 -3.00 -21.26 11.78
CA THR A 3 -1.96 -21.99 12.51
C THR A 3 -1.08 -22.83 11.59
N LEU A 4 -1.68 -23.55 10.62
CA LEU A 4 -0.92 -24.36 9.64
C LEU A 4 -0.03 -23.47 8.77
N LEU A 5 -0.55 -22.33 8.32
CA LEU A 5 0.18 -21.38 7.51
C LEU A 5 1.36 -20.80 8.30
N LYS A 6 1.12 -20.44 9.57
CA LYS A 6 2.17 -19.92 10.46
C LYS A 6 3.30 -20.95 10.67
N LEU A 7 2.96 -22.24 10.79
CA LEU A 7 3.97 -23.30 10.90
C LEU A 7 4.81 -23.45 9.63
N LEU A 8 4.22 -23.28 8.46
CA LEU A 8 4.92 -23.43 7.17
C LEU A 8 5.60 -22.15 6.69
N SER A 9 5.36 -21.01 7.36
CA SER A 9 5.90 -19.71 6.94
C SER A 9 7.42 -19.61 7.08
N ASP A 10 8.03 -20.49 7.89
CA ASP A 10 9.49 -20.56 8.09
C ASP A 10 10.26 -21.12 6.87
N GLY A 11 9.54 -21.64 5.86
CA GLY A 11 10.11 -22.21 4.65
C GLY A 11 10.85 -23.54 4.88
N ARG A 12 10.68 -24.19 6.04
CA ARG A 12 11.27 -25.50 6.34
C ARG A 12 10.30 -26.63 5.99
N PHE A 13 10.84 -27.83 5.87
CA PHE A 13 10.03 -29.03 5.72
C PHE A 13 9.46 -29.48 7.07
N HIS A 14 8.15 -29.66 7.13
CA HIS A 14 7.43 -30.21 8.28
C HIS A 14 6.76 -31.52 7.88
N SER A 15 6.90 -32.54 8.72
CA SER A 15 6.23 -33.83 8.44
C SER A 15 4.71 -33.71 8.61
N GLY A 16 3.95 -34.51 7.85
CA GLY A 16 2.49 -34.50 7.98
C GLY A 16 2.00 -35.03 9.35
N GLU A 17 2.81 -35.81 10.03
CA GLU A 17 2.54 -36.28 11.41
C GLU A 17 2.74 -35.17 12.43
N GLU A 18 3.86 -34.45 12.33
CA GLU A 18 4.15 -33.27 13.16
C GLU A 18 3.06 -32.21 13.02
N LEU A 19 2.74 -31.83 11.77
CA LEU A 19 1.66 -30.86 11.52
C LEU A 19 0.30 -31.34 12.02
N GLY A 20 0.01 -32.63 11.86
CA GLY A 20 -1.20 -33.26 12.36
C GLY A 20 -1.29 -33.21 13.88
N ALA A 21 -0.21 -33.53 14.57
CA ALA A 21 -0.14 -33.49 16.04
C ALA A 21 -0.32 -32.05 16.58
N LEU A 22 0.37 -31.06 15.98
CA LEU A 22 0.27 -29.64 16.37
C LEU A 22 -1.13 -29.05 16.13
N LEU A 23 -1.83 -29.54 15.11
CA LEU A 23 -3.16 -29.06 14.71
C LEU A 23 -4.32 -29.90 15.28
N GLY A 24 -4.04 -31.02 15.99
CA GLY A 24 -5.05 -31.94 16.47
C GLY A 24 -5.85 -32.63 15.36
N VAL A 25 -5.22 -32.92 14.20
CA VAL A 25 -5.90 -33.50 13.03
C VAL A 25 -5.08 -34.64 12.41
N SER A 26 -5.72 -35.48 11.59
CA SER A 26 -5.03 -36.54 10.87
C SER A 26 -4.13 -35.98 9.76
N ARG A 27 -3.11 -36.76 9.35
CA ARG A 27 -2.23 -36.45 8.22
C ARG A 27 -3.03 -36.20 6.92
N SER A 28 -4.11 -36.96 6.69
CA SER A 28 -4.98 -36.76 5.52
C SER A 28 -5.73 -35.43 5.57
N ALA A 29 -6.12 -34.97 6.77
CA ALA A 29 -6.72 -33.65 6.95
C ALA A 29 -5.71 -32.51 6.74
N VAL A 30 -4.45 -32.70 7.15
CA VAL A 30 -3.36 -31.75 6.80
C VAL A 30 -3.23 -31.63 5.29
N TRP A 31 -3.16 -32.76 4.58
CA TRP A 31 -3.02 -32.79 3.12
C TRP A 31 -4.17 -32.01 2.43
N LYS A 32 -5.43 -32.26 2.81
CA LYS A 32 -6.59 -31.53 2.28
C LYS A 32 -6.52 -30.00 2.55
N ARG A 33 -6.02 -29.60 3.72
CA ARG A 33 -5.84 -28.17 4.03
C ARG A 33 -4.79 -27.52 3.17
N LEU A 34 -3.69 -28.25 2.86
CA LEU A 34 -2.62 -27.77 1.98
C LEU A 34 -3.11 -27.63 0.53
N GLU A 35 -3.92 -28.55 0.01
CA GLU A 35 -4.59 -28.41 -1.29
C GLU A 35 -5.51 -27.18 -1.32
N GLY A 36 -6.21 -26.89 -0.20
CA GLY A 36 -6.98 -25.69 -0.06
C GLY A 36 -6.13 -24.42 -0.18
N PHE A 37 -4.93 -24.41 0.40
CA PHE A 37 -4.02 -23.26 0.25
C PHE A 37 -3.58 -23.03 -1.19
N GLU A 38 -3.25 -24.07 -1.92
CA GLU A 38 -2.87 -23.94 -3.32
C GLU A 38 -4.02 -23.41 -4.17
N ARG A 39 -5.20 -23.98 -4.00
CA ARG A 39 -6.39 -23.61 -4.77
C ARG A 39 -6.89 -22.20 -4.43
N ASP A 40 -6.99 -21.89 -3.14
CA ASP A 40 -7.71 -20.69 -2.67
C ASP A 40 -6.80 -19.46 -2.60
N TYR A 41 -5.48 -19.66 -2.42
CA TYR A 41 -4.51 -18.57 -2.24
C TYR A 41 -3.36 -18.57 -3.26
N GLY A 42 -3.31 -19.56 -4.18
CA GLY A 42 -2.27 -19.65 -5.19
C GLY A 42 -0.87 -19.96 -4.63
N MET A 43 -0.80 -20.45 -3.37
CA MET A 43 0.47 -20.81 -2.75
C MET A 43 0.97 -22.16 -3.26
N VAL A 44 2.26 -22.24 -3.57
CA VAL A 44 2.88 -23.50 -4.00
C VAL A 44 3.42 -24.26 -2.80
N VAL A 45 2.92 -25.47 -2.57
CA VAL A 45 3.37 -26.37 -1.50
C VAL A 45 4.23 -27.46 -2.07
N GLN A 46 5.51 -27.47 -1.75
CA GLN A 46 6.42 -28.56 -2.10
C GLN A 46 6.16 -29.77 -1.20
N ARG A 47 6.08 -30.95 -1.83
CA ARG A 47 5.82 -32.24 -1.17
C ARG A 47 6.98 -33.18 -1.46
N VAL A 48 7.74 -33.59 -0.45
CA VAL A 48 8.89 -34.47 -0.59
C VAL A 48 8.71 -35.68 0.31
N ARG A 49 8.75 -36.89 -0.32
CA ARG A 49 8.63 -38.15 0.43
C ARG A 49 9.75 -38.27 1.49
N GLY A 50 9.38 -38.55 2.74
CA GLY A 50 10.31 -38.65 3.86
C GLY A 50 10.71 -37.30 4.49
N ARG A 51 10.41 -36.17 3.85
CA ARG A 51 10.69 -34.85 4.42
C ARG A 51 9.42 -34.08 4.83
N GLY A 52 8.28 -34.30 4.12
CA GLY A 52 7.02 -33.66 4.41
C GLY A 52 6.68 -32.52 3.45
N TYR A 53 6.17 -31.43 4.00
CA TYR A 53 5.61 -30.28 3.30
C TYR A 53 6.36 -29.01 3.65
N ARG A 54 6.54 -28.12 2.67
CA ARG A 54 6.97 -26.74 2.91
C ARG A 54 6.32 -25.81 1.89
N LEU A 55 6.21 -24.54 2.19
CA LEU A 55 5.92 -23.52 1.16
C LEU A 55 7.16 -23.35 0.26
N GLU A 56 6.96 -23.19 -1.03
CA GLU A 56 8.05 -22.94 -1.98
C GLU A 56 8.79 -21.64 -1.62
N GLU A 57 8.01 -20.61 -1.26
CA GLU A 57 8.51 -19.34 -0.76
C GLU A 57 8.12 -19.18 0.71
N PRO A 58 9.07 -18.82 1.60
CA PRO A 58 8.73 -18.45 2.98
C PRO A 58 7.78 -17.25 2.99
N LEU A 59 6.93 -17.14 4.00
CA LEU A 59 6.01 -16.02 4.15
C LEU A 59 6.38 -15.18 5.37
N SER A 60 6.44 -13.87 5.19
CA SER A 60 6.48 -12.94 6.31
C SER A 60 5.04 -12.63 6.75
N ILE A 61 4.47 -13.48 7.61
CA ILE A 61 3.11 -13.29 8.12
C ILE A 61 3.08 -12.11 9.08
N ILE A 62 2.07 -11.25 8.95
CA ILE A 62 1.87 -10.17 9.90
C ILE A 62 1.41 -10.75 11.23
N SER A 63 2.20 -10.52 12.26
CA SER A 63 1.93 -10.97 13.62
C SER A 63 1.06 -9.96 14.36
N PRO A 64 0.09 -10.40 15.18
CA PRO A 64 -0.55 -9.51 16.14
C PRO A 64 0.52 -8.84 17.00
N ARG A 65 0.45 -7.52 17.13
CA ARG A 65 1.40 -6.78 17.96
C ARG A 65 1.12 -6.97 19.44
N SER A 66 2.19 -7.07 20.21
CA SER A 66 2.16 -7.05 21.66
C SER A 66 2.15 -5.62 22.23
N ASP A 67 2.49 -4.62 21.43
CA ASP A 67 2.51 -3.21 21.77
C ASP A 67 1.29 -2.47 21.20
N SER A 68 0.89 -1.44 21.88
CA SER A 68 -0.11 -0.49 21.40
C SER A 68 0.54 0.43 20.36
N GLY A 69 0.56 0.05 19.09
CA GLY A 69 0.92 0.96 18.00
C GLY A 69 0.17 2.31 18.06
N PRO A 70 0.39 3.23 17.14
CA PRO A 70 -0.22 4.57 17.17
C PRO A 70 -1.76 4.53 17.13
N TRP A 71 -2.35 3.41 16.68
CA TRP A 71 -3.80 3.14 16.64
C TRP A 71 -4.08 1.63 16.65
N PRO A 72 -5.31 1.20 17.00
CA PRO A 72 -5.73 -0.18 16.91
C PRO A 72 -5.58 -0.71 15.47
N LEU A 73 -5.07 -1.94 15.33
CA LEU A 73 -4.86 -2.61 14.05
C LEU A 73 -5.54 -3.98 14.04
N ASP A 74 -6.43 -4.19 13.08
CA ASP A 74 -7.00 -5.49 12.77
C ASP A 74 -6.31 -6.11 11.54
N VAL A 75 -5.83 -7.35 11.69
CA VAL A 75 -5.23 -8.13 10.60
C VAL A 75 -6.22 -9.17 10.11
N LEU A 76 -6.68 -9.03 8.87
CA LEU A 76 -7.65 -9.90 8.23
C LEU A 76 -6.96 -10.85 7.26
N PHE A 77 -7.28 -12.13 7.34
CA PHE A 77 -6.68 -13.16 6.50
C PHE A 77 -7.03 -13.00 5.00
N SER A 78 -8.27 -12.66 4.70
CA SER A 78 -8.73 -12.33 3.35
C SER A 78 -9.93 -11.40 3.44
N ILE A 79 -9.96 -10.40 2.59
CA ILE A 79 -11.01 -9.39 2.52
C ILE A 79 -11.26 -9.00 1.06
N ASP A 80 -12.39 -8.39 0.76
CA ASP A 80 -12.63 -7.78 -0.55
C ASP A 80 -11.68 -6.61 -0.81
N SER A 81 -11.70 -5.62 0.08
CA SER A 81 -10.82 -4.45 0.07
C SER A 81 -10.68 -3.88 1.48
N THR A 82 -9.45 -3.58 1.91
CA THR A 82 -9.22 -2.92 3.21
C THR A 82 -9.85 -1.53 3.27
N ASN A 83 -9.87 -0.77 2.17
CA ASN A 83 -10.58 0.51 2.08
C ASN A 83 -12.09 0.32 2.26
N ALA A 84 -12.68 -0.67 1.56
CA ALA A 84 -14.10 -0.95 1.68
C ALA A 84 -14.49 -1.31 3.12
N GLU A 85 -13.66 -2.11 3.79
CA GLU A 85 -13.89 -2.50 5.18
C GLU A 85 -13.82 -1.31 6.13
N VAL A 86 -12.80 -0.46 5.99
CA VAL A 86 -12.67 0.76 6.80
C VAL A 86 -13.88 1.67 6.59
N LEU A 87 -14.32 1.89 5.35
CA LEU A 87 -15.51 2.68 5.07
C LEU A 87 -16.79 2.07 5.67
N ARG A 88 -16.96 0.73 5.58
CA ARG A 88 -18.09 0.02 6.22
C ARG A 88 -18.11 0.26 7.73
N ARG A 89 -16.95 0.13 8.39
CA ARG A 89 -16.84 0.35 9.84
C ARG A 89 -17.10 1.79 10.24
N LEU A 90 -16.54 2.75 9.52
CA LEU A 90 -16.77 4.18 9.76
C LEU A 90 -18.25 4.54 9.58
N SER A 91 -18.90 4.03 8.53
CA SER A 91 -20.34 4.21 8.30
C SER A 91 -21.21 3.52 9.37
N ALA A 92 -20.71 2.47 10.00
CA ALA A 92 -21.36 1.80 11.13
C ALA A 92 -21.06 2.46 12.49
N GLY A 93 -20.35 3.58 12.53
CA GLY A 93 -20.06 4.35 13.73
C GLY A 93 -18.80 3.91 14.49
N ALA A 94 -17.88 3.19 13.87
CA ALA A 94 -16.61 2.86 14.51
C ALA A 94 -15.82 4.14 14.85
N VAL A 95 -15.22 4.16 16.04
CA VAL A 95 -14.44 5.29 16.53
C VAL A 95 -13.06 5.27 15.86
N ALA A 96 -12.75 6.32 15.09
CA ALA A 96 -11.44 6.54 14.49
C ALA A 96 -10.46 7.25 15.48
N PRO A 97 -9.12 7.09 15.35
CA PRO A 97 -8.45 6.34 14.30
C PRO A 97 -8.36 4.83 14.57
N PHE A 98 -8.42 4.02 13.52
CA PHE A 98 -8.11 2.59 13.54
C PHE A 98 -7.59 2.14 12.17
N ALA A 99 -6.88 1.04 12.12
CA ALA A 99 -6.35 0.49 10.88
C ALA A 99 -6.85 -0.94 10.61
N VAL A 100 -6.93 -1.27 9.32
CA VAL A 100 -7.20 -2.62 8.82
C VAL A 100 -6.08 -3.01 7.86
N LEU A 101 -5.50 -4.18 8.06
CA LEU A 101 -4.56 -4.81 7.16
C LEU A 101 -5.14 -6.13 6.64
N GLY A 102 -5.05 -6.35 5.33
CA GLY A 102 -5.41 -7.63 4.71
C GLY A 102 -4.16 -8.43 4.34
N GLU A 103 -4.15 -9.75 4.61
CA GLU A 103 -3.12 -10.61 4.02
C GLU A 103 -3.37 -10.84 2.53
N ARG A 104 -4.63 -10.71 2.09
CA ARG A 104 -5.07 -10.78 0.69
C ARG A 104 -6.28 -9.87 0.48
N GLN A 105 -6.35 -9.25 -0.71
CA GLN A 105 -7.59 -8.63 -1.17
C GLN A 105 -8.11 -9.36 -2.42
N THR A 106 -9.42 -9.69 -2.44
CA THR A 106 -10.06 -10.32 -3.60
C THR A 106 -10.58 -9.30 -4.62
N ALA A 107 -10.75 -8.05 -4.19
CA ALA A 107 -11.19 -6.93 -5.00
C ALA A 107 -10.44 -5.64 -4.59
N GLY A 108 -9.09 -5.74 -4.54
CA GLY A 108 -8.22 -4.60 -4.24
C GLY A 108 -8.47 -3.43 -5.20
N ARG A 109 -8.53 -2.20 -4.68
CA ARG A 109 -8.91 -1.02 -5.43
C ARG A 109 -7.74 -0.08 -5.66
N GLY A 110 -7.66 0.46 -6.86
CA GLY A 110 -6.83 1.59 -7.23
C GLY A 110 -7.69 2.74 -7.77
N ARG A 111 -7.06 3.87 -8.05
CA ARG A 111 -7.74 5.04 -8.64
C ARG A 111 -8.27 4.73 -10.04
N ARG A 112 -9.31 5.45 -10.46
CA ARG A 112 -9.92 5.36 -11.80
C ARG A 112 -10.44 3.95 -12.12
N GLY A 113 -10.99 3.25 -11.13
CA GLY A 113 -11.56 1.90 -11.30
C GLY A 113 -10.53 0.79 -11.53
N ARG A 114 -9.22 1.07 -11.42
CA ARG A 114 -8.19 0.04 -11.56
C ARG A 114 -8.20 -0.91 -10.37
N GLN A 115 -7.78 -2.12 -10.61
CA GLN A 115 -7.54 -3.11 -9.56
C GLN A 115 -6.12 -2.96 -8.99
N TRP A 116 -5.98 -3.24 -7.69
CA TRP A 116 -4.71 -3.40 -7.02
C TRP A 116 -4.43 -4.89 -6.83
N GLU A 117 -3.40 -5.39 -7.47
CA GLU A 117 -3.00 -6.79 -7.38
C GLU A 117 -2.60 -7.12 -5.95
N SER A 118 -3.25 -8.13 -5.36
CA SER A 118 -3.16 -8.37 -3.92
C SER A 118 -2.97 -9.85 -3.58
N PRO A 119 -1.86 -10.50 -4.03
CA PRO A 119 -1.56 -11.89 -3.71
C PRO A 119 -1.37 -12.07 -2.20
N PHE A 120 -1.73 -13.26 -1.71
CA PHE A 120 -1.68 -13.59 -0.29
C PHE A 120 -0.26 -13.47 0.30
N GLY A 121 -0.14 -12.80 1.44
CA GLY A 121 1.09 -12.77 2.24
C GLY A 121 2.31 -12.10 1.60
N SER A 122 2.13 -11.45 0.44
CA SER A 122 3.26 -10.92 -0.35
C SER A 122 3.54 -9.44 -0.09
N ASN A 123 2.52 -8.64 0.13
CA ASN A 123 2.61 -7.18 0.15
C ASN A 123 1.97 -6.60 1.42
N LEU A 124 2.00 -5.29 1.60
CA LEU A 124 1.17 -4.61 2.59
C LEU A 124 -0.06 -4.01 1.90
N TYR A 125 -1.24 -4.42 2.35
CA TYR A 125 -2.55 -3.85 2.00
C TYR A 125 -3.13 -3.27 3.26
N TYR A 126 -2.83 -2.01 3.48
CA TYR A 126 -3.09 -1.31 4.73
C TYR A 126 -4.05 -0.17 4.51
N THR A 127 -5.03 0.02 5.37
CA THR A 127 -5.92 1.17 5.36
C THR A 127 -6.09 1.73 6.76
N LEU A 128 -5.82 3.02 6.91
CA LEU A 128 -6.09 3.78 8.12
C LEU A 128 -7.41 4.54 7.96
N GLY A 129 -8.33 4.33 8.89
CA GLY A 129 -9.56 5.11 9.02
C GLY A 129 -9.35 6.29 9.95
N ILE A 130 -9.67 7.50 9.47
CA ILE A 130 -9.66 8.73 10.27
C ILE A 130 -10.97 9.49 10.09
N THR A 131 -11.27 10.38 11.04
CA THR A 131 -12.34 11.37 10.93
C THR A 131 -11.75 12.76 10.94
N VAL A 132 -12.17 13.60 10.00
CA VAL A 132 -11.69 14.97 9.83
C VAL A 132 -12.85 15.93 10.00
N ARG A 133 -12.65 16.98 10.79
CA ARG A 133 -13.60 18.10 10.99
C ARG A 133 -13.09 19.31 10.19
N GLY A 134 -14.00 20.07 9.61
CA GLY A 134 -13.66 21.19 8.73
C GLY A 134 -13.73 20.83 7.23
N GLY A 135 -14.20 19.62 6.93
CA GLY A 135 -14.51 19.21 5.57
C GLY A 135 -13.30 18.77 4.73
N ALA A 136 -13.53 18.65 3.44
CA ALA A 136 -12.54 18.13 2.48
C ALA A 136 -11.31 19.05 2.32
N GLN A 137 -11.38 20.31 2.71
CA GLN A 137 -10.25 21.25 2.64
C GLN A 137 -9.09 20.81 3.56
N GLU A 138 -9.41 20.21 4.70
CA GLU A 138 -8.41 19.68 5.63
C GLU A 138 -7.63 18.47 5.06
N LEU A 139 -8.07 17.95 3.91
CA LEU A 139 -7.43 16.84 3.21
C LEU A 139 -6.52 17.30 2.07
N GLU A 140 -6.39 18.61 1.85
CA GLU A 140 -5.50 19.15 0.82
C GLU A 140 -4.07 18.64 1.03
N GLY A 141 -3.48 18.07 -0.03
CA GLY A 141 -2.15 17.47 0.04
C GLY A 141 -2.03 16.16 0.85
N MET A 142 -3.09 15.65 1.46
CA MET A 142 -3.05 14.44 2.31
C MET A 142 -2.44 13.24 1.59
N SER A 143 -2.81 12.98 0.33
CA SER A 143 -2.22 11.88 -0.45
C SER A 143 -0.71 12.03 -0.64
N LEU A 144 -0.22 13.27 -0.75
CA LEU A 144 1.20 13.58 -0.90
C LEU A 144 1.95 13.38 0.43
N VAL A 145 1.34 13.81 1.55
CA VAL A 145 1.87 13.58 2.91
C VAL A 145 2.00 12.09 3.20
N VAL A 146 0.97 11.31 2.87
CA VAL A 146 0.99 9.84 3.01
C VAL A 146 2.05 9.22 2.10
N GLY A 147 2.17 9.70 0.85
CA GLY A 147 3.21 9.27 -0.07
C GLY A 147 4.62 9.49 0.47
N LEU A 148 4.86 10.65 1.11
CA LEU A 148 6.12 10.97 1.78
C LEU A 148 6.39 10.01 2.97
N ALA A 149 5.38 9.72 3.78
CA ALA A 149 5.50 8.76 4.89
C ALA A 149 5.85 7.35 4.39
N VAL A 150 5.20 6.91 3.31
CA VAL A 150 5.50 5.62 2.65
C VAL A 150 6.92 5.58 2.12
N ALA A 151 7.36 6.64 1.43
CA ALA A 151 8.73 6.73 0.92
C ALA A 151 9.76 6.61 2.03
N LYS A 152 9.57 7.34 3.15
CA LYS A 152 10.45 7.26 4.33
C LYS A 152 10.45 5.88 4.97
N ALA A 153 9.30 5.22 5.06
CA ALA A 153 9.22 3.86 5.59
C ALA A 153 10.00 2.85 4.73
N ILE A 154 9.92 2.98 3.41
CA ILE A 154 10.69 2.14 2.48
C ILE A 154 12.18 2.46 2.58
N GLN A 155 12.57 3.74 2.70
CA GLN A 155 13.95 4.16 2.90
C GLN A 155 14.54 3.64 4.22
N ALA A 156 13.75 3.57 5.29
CA ALA A 156 14.17 3.03 6.58
C ALA A 156 14.62 1.55 6.50
N LEU A 157 14.11 0.80 5.51
CA LEU A 157 14.58 -0.57 5.23
C LEU A 157 15.84 -0.60 4.35
N GLY A 158 16.46 0.53 4.07
CA GLY A 158 17.69 0.62 3.28
C GLY A 158 17.49 0.72 1.76
N VAL A 159 16.25 0.86 1.28
CA VAL A 159 15.97 1.10 -0.15
C VAL A 159 16.41 2.50 -0.53
N LYS A 160 17.28 2.61 -1.52
CA LYS A 160 17.76 3.89 -2.07
C LYS A 160 16.88 4.34 -3.25
N ASP A 161 17.05 5.60 -3.64
CA ASP A 161 16.44 6.19 -4.85
C ASP A 161 14.89 6.06 -4.86
N VAL A 162 14.29 6.12 -3.67
CA VAL A 162 12.83 6.20 -3.52
C VAL A 162 12.39 7.60 -3.90
N GLY A 163 11.48 7.69 -4.86
CA GLY A 163 10.95 8.95 -5.33
C GLY A 163 9.43 8.99 -5.37
N LEU A 164 8.90 10.20 -5.45
CA LEU A 164 7.46 10.47 -5.48
C LEU A 164 7.00 10.88 -6.87
N LYS A 165 5.84 10.35 -7.26
CA LYS A 165 5.15 10.73 -8.48
C LYS A 165 3.76 11.25 -8.12
N TRP A 166 3.52 12.51 -8.46
CA TRP A 166 2.20 13.11 -8.26
C TRP A 166 1.11 12.34 -9.02
N PRO A 167 -0.09 12.17 -8.44
CA PRO A 167 -0.48 12.67 -7.11
C PRO A 167 -0.39 11.62 -5.98
N ASN A 168 -0.02 10.36 -6.25
CA ASN A 168 -0.27 9.28 -5.30
C ASN A 168 0.62 8.04 -5.43
N ASP A 169 1.68 8.10 -6.20
CA ASP A 169 2.55 6.95 -6.44
C ASP A 169 3.94 7.14 -5.81
N VAL A 170 4.51 6.06 -5.29
CA VAL A 170 5.90 5.95 -4.88
C VAL A 170 6.63 5.03 -5.86
N LEU A 171 7.79 5.44 -6.33
CA LEU A 171 8.57 4.73 -7.33
C LEU A 171 10.01 4.48 -6.84
N VAL A 172 10.64 3.44 -7.37
CA VAL A 172 12.07 3.16 -7.27
C VAL A 172 12.57 2.80 -8.67
N GLY A 173 13.62 3.47 -9.13
CA GLY A 173 14.14 3.25 -10.49
C GLY A 173 13.10 3.43 -11.60
N GLY A 174 12.17 4.37 -11.44
CA GLY A 174 11.09 4.63 -12.39
C GLY A 174 9.93 3.63 -12.36
N LYS A 175 10.00 2.60 -11.51
CA LYS A 175 9.00 1.54 -11.37
C LYS A 175 8.15 1.75 -10.10
N LYS A 176 6.85 1.56 -10.21
CA LYS A 176 5.92 1.74 -9.09
C LYS A 176 6.14 0.68 -8.02
N ILE A 177 6.38 1.11 -6.77
CA ILE A 177 6.55 0.25 -5.59
C ILE A 177 5.38 0.39 -4.62
N ALA A 178 4.71 1.56 -4.57
CA ALA A 178 3.54 1.77 -3.74
C ALA A 178 2.54 2.73 -4.38
N GLY A 179 1.29 2.64 -3.93
CA GLY A 179 0.22 3.54 -4.33
C GLY A 179 -0.69 3.88 -3.16
N ILE A 180 -1.20 5.11 -3.15
CA ILE A 180 -2.10 5.65 -2.13
C ILE A 180 -3.49 5.87 -2.74
N LEU A 181 -4.54 5.50 -2.01
CA LEU A 181 -5.93 5.71 -2.39
C LEU A 181 -6.72 6.29 -1.22
N LEU A 182 -7.09 7.55 -1.31
CA LEU A 182 -8.01 8.18 -0.37
C LEU A 182 -9.45 8.00 -0.86
N GLU A 183 -10.32 7.50 0.02
CA GLU A 183 -11.76 7.43 -0.22
C GLU A 183 -12.49 8.06 0.97
N LEU A 184 -13.54 8.80 0.67
CA LEU A 184 -14.27 9.61 1.65
C LEU A 184 -15.72 9.14 1.77
N THR A 185 -16.27 9.33 2.96
CA THR A 185 -17.71 9.21 3.25
C THR A 185 -18.11 10.26 4.28
N GLY A 186 -19.39 10.63 4.32
CA GLY A 186 -19.89 11.69 5.20
C GLY A 186 -20.09 13.01 4.46
N ASP A 187 -20.17 14.11 5.21
CA ASP A 187 -20.37 15.46 4.65
C ASP A 187 -19.01 16.10 4.29
N PRO A 188 -18.74 16.34 2.99
CA PRO A 188 -17.50 16.99 2.57
C PRO A 188 -17.34 18.44 3.06
N ALA A 189 -18.41 19.07 3.53
CA ALA A 189 -18.39 20.44 4.01
C ALA A 189 -18.19 20.56 5.54
N ASP A 190 -18.40 19.48 6.30
CA ASP A 190 -18.34 19.49 7.78
C ASP A 190 -17.47 18.35 8.32
N ILE A 191 -18.07 17.20 8.57
CA ILE A 191 -17.36 16.03 9.12
C ILE A 191 -17.32 14.94 8.06
N CYS A 192 -16.12 14.61 7.64
CA CYS A 192 -15.91 13.49 6.75
C CYS A 192 -15.03 12.42 7.38
N SER A 193 -15.36 11.19 7.05
CA SER A 193 -14.56 10.03 7.38
C SER A 193 -13.74 9.62 6.17
N VAL A 194 -12.47 9.30 6.38
CA VAL A 194 -11.51 9.03 5.32
C VAL A 194 -10.87 7.68 5.51
N ALA A 195 -10.89 6.86 4.47
CA ALA A 195 -10.10 5.66 4.35
C ALA A 195 -8.81 6.00 3.58
N ILE A 196 -7.68 5.94 4.26
CA ILE A 196 -6.34 6.16 3.70
C ILE A 196 -5.76 4.79 3.32
N GLY A 197 -6.00 4.35 2.10
CA GLY A 197 -5.49 3.09 1.57
C GLY A 197 -4.06 3.20 1.09
N ILE A 198 -3.24 2.27 1.49
CA ILE A 198 -1.82 2.18 1.16
C ILE A 198 -1.52 0.75 0.70
N GLY A 199 -1.13 0.60 -0.57
CA GLY A 199 -0.62 -0.64 -1.12
C GLY A 199 0.89 -0.53 -1.32
N ILE A 200 1.69 -1.43 -0.71
CA ILE A 200 3.14 -1.48 -0.92
C ILE A 200 3.52 -2.86 -1.42
N ASN A 201 4.19 -2.92 -2.56
CA ASN A 201 4.75 -4.15 -3.09
C ASN A 201 5.99 -4.52 -2.29
N VAL A 202 5.92 -5.59 -1.49
CA VAL A 202 7.01 -5.97 -0.57
C VAL A 202 7.76 -7.18 -1.10
N ASN A 203 7.12 -8.35 -1.16
CA ASN A 203 7.74 -9.61 -1.56
C ASN A 203 7.21 -10.18 -2.88
N MET A 204 6.31 -9.46 -3.56
CA MET A 204 5.77 -9.89 -4.85
C MET A 204 6.87 -9.93 -5.92
N ARG A 205 6.95 -11.04 -6.68
CA ARG A 205 7.93 -11.25 -7.74
C ARG A 205 7.33 -11.27 -9.13
N THR A 206 6.07 -11.65 -9.24
CA THR A 206 5.37 -11.77 -10.53
C THR A 206 3.99 -11.14 -10.42
N ALA A 207 3.58 -10.44 -11.45
CA ALA A 207 2.22 -9.91 -11.60
C ALA A 207 1.92 -9.79 -13.09
N TYR A 208 1.02 -10.63 -13.58
CA TYR A 208 0.64 -10.65 -15.00
C TYR A 208 -0.44 -9.63 -15.34
N ALA A 209 -1.17 -9.15 -14.34
CA ALA A 209 -2.28 -8.21 -14.54
C ALA A 209 -1.88 -6.72 -14.41
N ILE A 210 -0.61 -6.42 -14.12
CA ILE A 210 -0.14 -5.04 -13.97
C ILE A 210 0.41 -4.55 -15.32
N ASP A 211 -0.27 -3.57 -15.89
CA ASP A 211 0.01 -2.96 -17.21
C ASP A 211 1.05 -1.82 -17.20
N GLN A 212 1.68 -1.56 -16.08
CA GLN A 212 2.68 -0.50 -15.90
C GLN A 212 3.97 -1.04 -15.28
N PRO A 213 5.13 -0.37 -15.47
CA PRO A 213 6.35 -0.75 -14.79
C PRO A 213 6.17 -0.73 -13.26
N TRP A 214 6.47 -1.85 -12.62
CA TRP A 214 6.37 -2.02 -11.18
C TRP A 214 7.60 -2.74 -10.63
N THR A 215 7.82 -2.62 -9.32
CA THR A 215 8.83 -3.34 -8.57
C THR A 215 8.32 -3.63 -7.15
N SER A 216 9.10 -4.39 -6.38
CA SER A 216 8.86 -4.63 -4.95
C SER A 216 10.13 -4.36 -4.14
N VAL A 217 10.01 -4.23 -2.82
CA VAL A 217 11.16 -4.06 -1.93
C VAL A 217 12.13 -5.23 -2.09
N ARG A 218 11.59 -6.45 -2.18
CA ARG A 218 12.37 -7.68 -2.43
C ARG A 218 13.18 -7.62 -3.72
N GLU A 219 12.58 -7.18 -4.82
CA GLU A 219 13.26 -7.10 -6.11
C GLU A 219 14.39 -6.07 -6.10
N VAL A 220 14.21 -4.98 -5.35
CA VAL A 220 15.23 -3.94 -5.21
C VAL A 220 16.38 -4.37 -4.30
N GLN A 221 16.09 -5.10 -3.21
CA GLN A 221 17.09 -5.53 -2.23
C GLN A 221 17.72 -6.89 -2.54
N GLY A 222 17.13 -7.66 -3.44
CA GLY A 222 17.61 -9.01 -3.79
C GLY A 222 17.31 -10.09 -2.78
N GLY A 223 16.40 -9.86 -1.80
CA GLY A 223 16.08 -10.80 -0.73
C GLY A 223 14.69 -10.62 -0.15
N GLN A 224 14.20 -11.62 0.58
CA GLN A 224 12.92 -11.54 1.27
C GLN A 224 12.96 -10.49 2.37
N VAL A 225 11.87 -9.73 2.49
CA VAL A 225 11.71 -8.62 3.44
C VAL A 225 10.71 -8.99 4.52
N ASP A 226 11.00 -8.65 5.77
CA ASP A 226 10.04 -8.77 6.85
C ASP A 226 8.98 -7.66 6.74
N ARG A 227 7.73 -8.06 6.47
CA ARG A 227 6.60 -7.13 6.37
C ARG A 227 6.24 -6.49 7.71
N ASN A 228 6.58 -7.11 8.83
CA ASN A 228 6.33 -6.54 10.16
C ASN A 228 7.24 -5.34 10.42
N GLU A 229 8.50 -5.42 10.01
CA GLU A 229 9.45 -4.31 10.10
C GLU A 229 8.99 -3.12 9.25
N LEU A 230 8.58 -3.37 8.00
CA LEU A 230 8.03 -2.32 7.15
C LEU A 230 6.73 -1.73 7.71
N LEU A 231 5.84 -2.55 8.26
CA LEU A 231 4.59 -2.09 8.88
C LEU A 231 4.87 -1.16 10.06
N GLN A 232 5.80 -1.52 10.93
CA GLN A 232 6.20 -0.68 12.07
C GLN A 232 6.78 0.66 11.61
N ALA A 233 7.66 0.64 10.61
CA ALA A 233 8.22 1.85 10.02
C ALA A 233 7.12 2.72 9.39
N LEU A 234 6.20 2.12 8.63
CA LEU A 234 5.07 2.81 7.99
C LEU A 234 4.20 3.54 9.01
N GLU A 235 3.77 2.84 10.06
CA GLU A 235 2.87 3.45 11.06
C GLU A 235 3.54 4.55 11.87
N SER A 236 4.83 4.41 12.19
CA SER A 236 5.61 5.47 12.83
C SER A 236 5.69 6.72 11.94
N GLN A 237 6.00 6.56 10.64
CA GLN A 237 6.06 7.67 9.70
C GLN A 237 4.69 8.30 9.45
N LEU A 238 3.63 7.50 9.36
CA LEU A 238 2.26 8.00 9.22
C LEU A 238 1.82 8.83 10.43
N ALA A 239 2.06 8.34 11.65
CA ALA A 239 1.69 9.06 12.86
C ALA A 239 2.35 10.45 12.92
N HIS A 240 3.65 10.51 12.61
CA HIS A 240 4.38 11.78 12.54
C HIS A 240 3.85 12.70 11.44
N ALA A 241 3.68 12.17 10.23
CA ALA A 241 3.28 12.94 9.06
C ALA A 241 1.85 13.49 9.21
N LEU A 242 0.91 12.69 9.72
CA LEU A 242 -0.48 13.11 9.94
C LEU A 242 -0.61 14.14 11.07
N SER A 243 0.18 14.00 12.16
CA SER A 243 0.21 15.04 13.22
C SER A 243 0.71 16.36 12.67
N ARG A 244 1.83 16.34 11.93
CA ARG A 244 2.40 17.55 11.30
C ARG A 244 1.43 18.20 10.31
N HIS A 245 0.74 17.39 9.49
CA HIS A 245 -0.27 17.89 8.54
C HIS A 245 -1.45 18.55 9.26
N ARG A 246 -1.97 17.91 10.30
CA ARG A 246 -3.07 18.49 11.11
C ARG A 246 -2.71 19.81 11.76
N GLU A 247 -1.45 19.97 12.21
CA GLU A 247 -0.99 21.17 12.90
C GLU A 247 -0.62 22.32 11.96
N ARG A 248 -0.08 22.01 10.77
CA ARG A 248 0.59 22.99 9.91
C ARG A 248 0.16 22.92 8.45
N GLY A 249 -0.79 22.07 8.10
CA GLY A 249 -1.21 21.82 6.72
C GLY A 249 -0.10 21.17 5.85
N PHE A 250 -0.41 21.04 4.58
CA PHE A 250 0.51 20.45 3.60
C PHE A 250 1.76 21.31 3.37
N ALA A 251 1.65 22.64 3.45
CA ALA A 251 2.77 23.56 3.22
C ALA A 251 4.03 23.20 4.01
N ALA A 252 3.87 22.68 5.24
CA ALA A 252 5.00 22.23 6.06
C ALA A 252 5.76 21.01 5.48
N SER A 253 5.18 20.25 4.58
CA SER A 253 5.79 19.06 3.95
C SER A 253 6.16 19.28 2.49
N ARG A 254 5.84 20.44 1.92
CA ARG A 254 6.01 20.74 0.49
C ARG A 254 7.45 20.59 0.02
N GLU A 255 8.38 21.28 0.67
CA GLU A 255 9.80 21.28 0.28
C GLU A 255 10.38 19.85 0.32
N GLU A 256 10.09 19.12 1.37
CA GLU A 256 10.52 17.74 1.53
C GLU A 256 9.91 16.83 0.45
N TRP A 257 8.64 17.03 0.10
CA TRP A 257 7.99 16.29 -0.97
C TRP A 257 8.61 16.62 -2.33
N GLU A 258 8.85 17.91 -2.63
CA GLU A 258 9.48 18.34 -3.89
C GLU A 258 10.90 17.79 -4.05
N SER A 259 11.64 17.63 -2.95
CA SER A 259 13.00 17.04 -3.00
C SER A 259 13.00 15.57 -3.46
N LEU A 260 11.88 14.87 -3.30
CA LEU A 260 11.69 13.48 -3.75
C LEU A 260 10.89 13.39 -5.06
N HIS A 261 10.42 14.50 -5.62
CA HIS A 261 9.61 14.49 -6.83
C HIS A 261 10.45 14.15 -8.06
N LEU A 262 10.23 12.97 -8.65
CA LEU A 262 11.06 12.42 -9.71
C LEU A 262 11.03 13.22 -11.01
N TRP A 263 9.95 13.95 -11.27
CA TRP A 263 9.74 14.61 -12.56
C TRP A 263 9.79 16.14 -12.49
N GLN A 264 10.37 16.67 -11.42
CA GLN A 264 10.62 18.09 -11.27
C GLN A 264 11.44 18.61 -12.45
N GLY A 265 10.95 19.67 -13.12
CA GLY A 265 11.58 20.26 -14.27
C GLY A 265 11.45 19.48 -15.59
N ARG A 266 10.85 18.28 -15.57
CA ARG A 266 10.67 17.43 -16.76
C ARG A 266 9.43 17.80 -17.54
N GLN A 267 9.45 17.47 -18.84
CA GLN A 267 8.26 17.51 -19.69
C GLN A 267 7.35 16.35 -19.34
N VAL A 268 6.09 16.64 -19.06
CA VAL A 268 5.10 15.65 -18.62
C VAL A 268 3.78 15.82 -19.36
N THR A 269 3.03 14.73 -19.45
CA THR A 269 1.66 14.71 -19.93
C THR A 269 0.72 14.46 -18.75
N LEU A 270 -0.15 15.42 -18.47
CA LEU A 270 -1.23 15.32 -17.51
C LEU A 270 -2.50 14.88 -18.23
N SER A 271 -2.93 13.64 -18.00
CA SER A 271 -4.19 13.12 -18.56
C SER A 271 -5.35 13.42 -17.62
N THR A 272 -6.32 14.15 -18.12
CA THR A 272 -7.62 14.42 -17.50
C THR A 272 -8.70 13.50 -18.08
N VAL A 273 -9.93 13.62 -17.60
CA VAL A 273 -11.09 12.92 -18.22
C VAL A 273 -11.34 13.41 -19.64
N ALA A 274 -11.12 14.70 -19.90
CA ALA A 274 -11.48 15.36 -21.16
C ALA A 274 -10.33 15.37 -22.18
N ASN A 275 -9.09 15.59 -21.75
CA ASN A 275 -7.93 15.81 -22.63
C ASN A 275 -6.59 15.52 -21.95
N ASN A 276 -5.53 15.56 -22.76
CA ASN A 276 -4.15 15.51 -22.31
C ASN A 276 -3.55 16.93 -22.36
N ILE A 277 -2.85 17.31 -21.29
CA ILE A 277 -2.16 18.58 -21.17
C ILE A 277 -0.67 18.29 -21.10
N VAL A 278 0.10 18.84 -22.02
CA VAL A 278 1.56 18.70 -22.05
C VAL A 278 2.18 19.97 -21.48
N GLY A 279 3.11 19.79 -20.53
CA GLY A 279 3.78 20.94 -19.91
C GLY A 279 5.00 20.52 -19.12
N ARG A 280 5.80 21.49 -18.69
CA ARG A 280 6.95 21.26 -17.82
C ARG A 280 6.53 21.31 -16.35
N ALA A 281 6.83 20.27 -15.58
CA ALA A 281 6.53 20.23 -14.16
C ALA A 281 7.36 21.26 -13.39
N LEU A 282 6.70 22.19 -12.72
CA LEU A 282 7.34 23.25 -11.90
C LEU A 282 7.39 22.89 -10.42
N GLY A 283 6.71 21.82 -10.01
CA GLY A 283 6.55 21.40 -8.61
C GLY A 283 5.08 21.38 -8.20
N ILE A 284 4.84 21.60 -6.93
CA ILE A 284 3.50 21.65 -6.33
C ILE A 284 3.30 22.97 -5.60
N ASP A 285 2.06 23.39 -5.42
CA ASP A 285 1.73 24.56 -4.61
C ASP A 285 1.55 24.21 -3.12
N GLU A 286 1.18 25.18 -2.31
CA GLU A 286 0.98 25.05 -0.86
C GLU A 286 -0.19 24.12 -0.47
N ARG A 287 -1.08 23.80 -1.41
CA ARG A 287 -2.21 22.90 -1.26
C ARG A 287 -1.95 21.51 -1.85
N GLY A 288 -0.77 21.32 -2.48
CA GLY A 288 -0.41 20.06 -3.14
C GLY A 288 -0.94 19.94 -4.57
N ALA A 289 -1.42 21.01 -5.20
CA ALA A 289 -1.75 21.02 -6.61
C ALA A 289 -0.47 21.03 -7.46
N LEU A 290 -0.49 20.26 -8.57
CA LEU A 290 0.62 20.21 -9.51
C LEU A 290 0.71 21.52 -10.31
N ARG A 291 1.87 22.13 -10.35
CA ARG A 291 2.16 23.33 -11.15
C ARG A 291 2.84 22.92 -12.44
N LEU A 292 2.27 23.28 -13.57
CA LEU A 292 2.82 23.06 -14.91
C LEU A 292 3.04 24.38 -15.66
N LEU A 293 4.12 24.45 -16.39
CA LEU A 293 4.30 25.49 -17.42
C LEU A 293 3.76 24.97 -18.74
N VAL A 294 2.60 25.50 -19.16
CA VAL A 294 1.89 25.15 -20.40
C VAL A 294 1.84 26.38 -21.28
N ASP A 295 2.35 26.31 -22.51
CA ASP A 295 2.39 27.41 -23.48
C ASP A 295 2.92 28.72 -22.89
N GLY A 296 3.99 28.62 -22.09
CA GLY A 296 4.63 29.78 -21.45
C GLY A 296 3.87 30.35 -20.24
N LYS A 297 2.75 29.75 -19.82
CA LYS A 297 1.94 30.18 -18.67
C LYS A 297 1.94 29.11 -17.60
N GLU A 298 2.08 29.53 -16.34
CA GLU A 298 1.92 28.65 -15.21
C GLU A 298 0.45 28.33 -14.96
N GLN A 299 0.14 27.04 -14.76
CA GLN A 299 -1.19 26.55 -14.44
C GLN A 299 -1.09 25.55 -13.30
N SER A 300 -2.07 25.58 -12.36
CA SER A 300 -2.16 24.65 -11.23
C SER A 300 -3.29 23.65 -11.42
N TYR A 301 -3.02 22.39 -11.08
CA TYR A 301 -3.98 21.28 -11.24
C TYR A 301 -4.11 20.54 -9.91
N SER A 302 -5.29 20.60 -9.31
CA SER A 302 -5.60 19.85 -8.09
C SER A 302 -5.76 18.36 -8.39
N GLY A 303 -5.50 17.51 -7.39
CA GLY A 303 -5.70 16.07 -7.47
C GLY A 303 -7.15 15.72 -7.84
N GLY A 304 -7.42 14.45 -8.05
CA GLY A 304 -8.69 13.92 -8.51
C GLY A 304 -8.48 12.86 -9.60
N GLU A 305 -9.31 12.82 -10.62
CA GLU A 305 -9.24 11.88 -11.75
C GLU A 305 -8.10 12.21 -12.76
N LEU A 306 -6.91 12.57 -12.23
CA LEU A 306 -5.73 12.98 -13.01
C LEU A 306 -4.65 11.91 -13.01
N SER A 307 -3.90 11.78 -14.09
CA SER A 307 -2.74 10.88 -14.22
C SER A 307 -1.57 11.60 -14.87
N LEU A 308 -0.40 11.53 -14.25
CA LEU A 308 0.82 12.14 -14.76
C LEU A 308 1.73 11.08 -15.38
N ARG A 309 2.30 11.37 -16.54
CA ARG A 309 3.31 10.54 -17.22
C ARG A 309 4.44 11.43 -17.73
N LEU A 310 5.63 10.87 -17.88
CA LEU A 310 6.65 11.54 -18.69
C LEU A 310 6.12 11.65 -20.13
N SER A 311 6.30 12.80 -20.75
CA SER A 311 6.15 12.88 -22.20
C SER A 311 7.35 12.13 -22.77
N ASP A 312 7.10 11.16 -23.66
CA ASP A 312 8.16 10.53 -24.41
C ASP A 312 8.90 11.63 -25.14
N ASP A 313 10.21 11.79 -24.84
CA ASP A 313 11.11 12.54 -25.67
C ASP A 313 11.22 11.75 -26.98
N SER A 314 10.35 12.08 -27.95
CA SER A 314 10.42 11.59 -29.32
C SER A 314 11.55 12.25 -30.08
#